data_cf1c0366193f316b491e84dbcb2f6d59
#
_entry.id   cf1c0366193f316b491e84dbcb2f6d59
#
_cell.length_a   1.000
_cell.length_b   1.000
_cell.length_c   1.000
_cell.angle_alpha   90.00
_cell.angle_beta   90.00
_cell.angle_gamma   90.00
#
_symmetry.space_group_name_H-M   'P 1'
#
loop_
_entity.id
_entity.type
_entity.pdbx_description
1 polymer ?
#
loop_
_entity_poly.entity_id
_entity_poly.type
_entity_poly.pdbx_seq_one_letter_code
_entity_poly.pdbx_strand_id
1 'polypeptide(L)'
;LLKILSRTTAPTAGEVRYYGRISSMLEVGTGFHPELTGRENIYLNGAILGMKKAEIARKIEKIIDFSECREFIDTPVKRYSSGMMVKLAFSVAANLDGEILVMDEVLSVGDKSFRDKSREKMKAIVAEEGRTVLCVSHNMHTIRELCTRCIVLEKGKKIYDGQTDGAIECYEKICA
;
A
#
# COMPACT_ATOMS: atom_id res chain seq x y z
N LEU A 1 1.62 -5.26 14.75
CA LEU A 1 2.51 -4.10 14.68
C LEU A 1 1.98 -3.08 13.66
N LEU A 2 1.73 -3.43 12.40
CA LEU A 2 1.29 -2.48 11.36
C LEU A 2 0.03 -1.69 11.74
N LYS A 3 -0.99 -2.35 12.33
CA LYS A 3 -2.21 -1.68 12.80
C LYS A 3 -1.94 -0.62 13.89
N ILE A 4 -0.90 -0.82 14.70
CA ILE A 4 -0.48 0.19 15.68
C ILE A 4 0.23 1.34 14.95
N LEU A 5 1.14 1.03 14.03
CA LEU A 5 1.85 2.03 13.24
C LEU A 5 0.91 2.87 12.36
N SER A 6 -0.14 2.27 11.79
CA SER A 6 -1.17 2.97 11.00
C SER A 6 -2.25 3.68 11.84
N ARG A 7 -2.13 3.65 13.18
CA ARG A 7 -3.10 4.21 14.15
C ARG A 7 -4.49 3.56 14.12
N THR A 8 -4.62 2.39 13.52
CA THR A 8 -5.90 1.65 13.52
C THR A 8 -6.17 1.02 14.89
N THR A 9 -5.11 0.74 15.67
CA THR A 9 -5.21 0.12 17.00
C THR A 9 -4.22 0.80 17.95
N ALA A 10 -4.67 1.10 19.18
CA ALA A 10 -3.79 1.62 20.23
C ALA A 10 -2.88 0.51 20.79
N PRO A 11 -1.62 0.80 21.16
CA PRO A 11 -0.78 -0.16 21.86
C PRO A 11 -1.29 -0.37 23.30
N THR A 12 -1.17 -1.60 23.82
CA THR A 12 -1.50 -1.92 25.22
C THR A 12 -0.53 -1.29 26.18
N ALA A 13 0.75 -1.17 25.78
CA ALA A 13 1.82 -0.51 26.54
C ALA A 13 2.89 0.01 25.56
N GLY A 14 3.69 0.96 26.02
CA GLY A 14 4.71 1.60 25.20
C GLY A 14 4.14 2.72 24.33
N GLU A 15 4.99 3.28 23.48
CA GLU A 15 4.65 4.40 22.60
C GLU A 15 5.27 4.23 21.22
N VAL A 16 4.63 4.81 20.20
CA VAL A 16 5.19 4.96 18.86
C VAL A 16 5.33 6.43 18.56
N ARG A 17 6.54 6.84 18.20
CA ARG A 17 6.83 8.21 17.76
C ARG A 17 7.18 8.21 16.28
N TYR A 18 6.55 9.07 15.52
CA TYR A 18 6.87 9.30 14.12
C TYR A 18 6.69 10.77 13.75
N TYR A 19 7.44 11.20 12.74
CA TYR A 19 7.45 12.55 12.25
C TYR A 19 6.99 12.53 10.79
N GLY A 20 5.90 13.24 10.50
CA GLY A 20 5.29 13.30 9.19
C GLY A 20 3.93 12.60 9.09
N ARG A 21 3.35 12.65 7.89
CA ARG A 21 2.05 12.06 7.56
C ARG A 21 2.23 10.58 7.24
N ILE A 22 1.49 9.72 7.94
CA ILE A 22 1.41 8.30 7.62
C ILE A 22 0.30 8.08 6.60
N SER A 23 0.63 7.35 5.55
CA SER A 23 -0.31 6.81 4.57
C SER A 23 -0.26 5.28 4.63
N SER A 24 -1.42 4.64 4.75
CA SER A 24 -1.52 3.20 4.90
C SER A 24 -2.16 2.57 3.67
N MET A 25 -1.51 1.55 3.12
CA MET A 25 -2.05 0.70 2.05
C MET A 25 -2.56 -0.65 2.59
N LEU A 26 -2.84 -0.74 3.90
CA LEU A 26 -3.27 -2.01 4.53
C LEU A 26 -4.68 -2.43 4.10
N GLU A 27 -5.51 -1.50 3.71
CA GLU A 27 -6.93 -1.71 3.42
C GLU A 27 -7.29 -1.23 2.00
N VAL A 28 -6.51 -1.66 1.01
CA VAL A 28 -6.75 -1.32 -0.40
C VAL A 28 -8.13 -1.81 -0.83
N GLY A 29 -8.98 -0.89 -1.29
CA GLY A 29 -10.34 -1.19 -1.75
C GLY A 29 -11.40 -1.21 -0.67
N THR A 30 -11.04 -1.09 0.60
CA THR A 30 -12.00 -0.90 1.68
C THR A 30 -12.70 0.46 1.54
N GLY A 31 -14.03 0.47 1.68
CA GLY A 31 -14.82 1.69 1.63
C GLY A 31 -15.31 2.09 0.25
N PHE A 32 -15.14 1.25 -0.79
CA PHE A 32 -15.83 1.47 -2.06
C PHE A 32 -17.32 1.29 -1.89
N HIS A 33 -18.10 2.25 -2.39
CA HIS A 33 -19.56 2.20 -2.38
C HIS A 33 -20.09 1.69 -3.73
N PRO A 34 -20.86 0.59 -3.75
CA PRO A 34 -21.25 -0.08 -5.00
C PRO A 34 -22.11 0.78 -5.94
N GLU A 35 -22.90 1.68 -5.40
CA GLU A 35 -23.78 2.56 -6.20
C GLU A 35 -23.06 3.79 -6.78
N LEU A 36 -21.89 4.14 -6.26
CA LEU A 36 -21.07 5.25 -6.76
C LEU A 36 -20.25 4.81 -7.98
N THR A 37 -20.00 5.76 -8.87
CA THR A 37 -19.12 5.59 -10.03
C THR A 37 -17.67 5.36 -9.59
N GLY A 38 -16.82 4.88 -10.50
CA GLY A 38 -15.38 4.76 -10.25
C GLY A 38 -14.77 6.10 -9.85
N ARG A 39 -15.15 7.19 -10.52
CA ARG A 39 -14.69 8.55 -10.22
C ARG A 39 -15.09 8.99 -8.81
N GLU A 40 -16.32 8.78 -8.41
CA GLU A 40 -16.81 9.11 -7.07
C GLU A 40 -16.13 8.25 -6.00
N ASN A 41 -15.88 6.98 -6.28
CA ASN A 41 -15.14 6.09 -5.40
C ASN A 41 -13.67 6.49 -5.24
N ILE A 42 -13.02 7.08 -6.26
CA ILE A 42 -11.68 7.67 -6.11
C ILE A 42 -11.71 8.77 -5.05
N TYR A 43 -12.70 9.65 -5.07
CA TYR A 43 -12.84 10.70 -4.05
C TYR A 43 -13.14 10.13 -2.66
N LEU A 44 -14.06 9.17 -2.58
CA LEU A 44 -14.45 8.54 -1.32
C LEU A 44 -13.26 7.79 -0.70
N ASN A 45 -12.64 6.90 -1.45
CA ASN A 45 -11.51 6.10 -0.98
C ASN A 45 -10.27 6.95 -0.69
N GLY A 46 -9.97 7.94 -1.55
CA GLY A 46 -8.90 8.89 -1.30
C GLY A 46 -9.09 9.66 0.00
N ALA A 47 -10.33 10.09 0.31
CA ALA A 47 -10.65 10.76 1.58
C ALA A 47 -10.50 9.82 2.78
N ILE A 48 -10.94 8.56 2.69
CA ILE A 48 -10.74 7.52 3.72
C ILE A 48 -9.24 7.30 3.98
N LEU A 49 -8.44 7.26 2.92
CA LEU A 49 -6.99 7.12 3.02
C LEU A 49 -6.27 8.44 3.42
N GLY A 50 -7.03 9.48 3.75
CA GLY A 50 -6.54 10.72 4.30
C GLY A 50 -6.10 11.79 3.28
N MET A 51 -6.42 11.64 1.99
CA MET A 51 -6.17 12.68 0.99
C MET A 51 -7.17 13.85 1.14
N LYS A 52 -6.69 15.06 0.93
CA LYS A 52 -7.58 16.22 0.83
C LYS A 52 -8.25 16.25 -0.56
N LYS A 53 -9.47 16.78 -0.65
CA LYS A 53 -10.22 16.88 -1.91
C LYS A 53 -9.40 17.55 -3.05
N ALA A 54 -8.66 18.61 -2.74
CA ALA A 54 -7.80 19.30 -3.71
C ALA A 54 -6.62 18.44 -4.17
N GLU A 55 -6.10 17.56 -3.30
CA GLU A 55 -5.04 16.60 -3.61
C GLU A 55 -5.57 15.52 -4.57
N ILE A 56 -6.75 14.97 -4.29
CA ILE A 56 -7.41 14.01 -5.16
C ILE A 56 -7.68 14.64 -6.54
N ALA A 57 -8.24 15.85 -6.58
CA ALA A 57 -8.54 16.55 -7.83
C ALA A 57 -7.30 16.77 -8.73
N ARG A 58 -6.13 17.03 -8.15
CA ARG A 58 -4.88 17.14 -8.90
C ARG A 58 -4.38 15.82 -9.47
N LYS A 59 -4.73 14.70 -8.85
CA LYS A 59 -4.21 13.37 -9.18
C LYS A 59 -5.20 12.49 -9.90
N ILE A 60 -6.47 12.90 -10.01
CA ILE A 60 -7.55 12.04 -10.44
C ILE A 60 -7.31 11.45 -11.83
N GLU A 61 -6.84 12.24 -12.78
CA GLU A 61 -6.56 11.73 -14.14
C GLU A 61 -5.43 10.70 -14.13
N LYS A 62 -4.37 10.95 -13.34
CA LYS A 62 -3.26 9.99 -13.17
C LYS A 62 -3.73 8.68 -12.51
N ILE A 63 -4.64 8.76 -11.55
CA ILE A 63 -5.23 7.59 -10.88
C ILE A 63 -6.07 6.80 -11.89
N ILE A 64 -6.91 7.48 -12.67
CA ILE A 64 -7.76 6.87 -13.70
C ILE A 64 -6.91 6.16 -14.77
N ASP A 65 -5.88 6.82 -15.29
CA ASP A 65 -4.99 6.23 -16.30
C ASP A 65 -4.21 5.02 -15.77
N PHE A 66 -3.76 5.12 -14.54
CA PHE A 66 -3.05 4.00 -13.91
C PHE A 66 -3.95 2.80 -13.70
N SER A 67 -5.23 3.01 -13.34
CA SER A 67 -6.21 1.94 -13.07
C SER A 67 -6.64 1.15 -14.30
N GLU A 68 -6.43 1.68 -15.52
CA GLU A 68 -6.92 1.10 -16.78
C GLU A 68 -8.46 1.00 -16.86
N CYS A 69 -9.18 1.77 -16.02
CA CYS A 69 -10.64 1.75 -15.96
C CYS A 69 -11.29 2.98 -16.61
N ARG A 70 -10.56 3.73 -17.47
CA ARG A 70 -11.02 5.01 -18.05
C ARG A 70 -12.37 4.90 -18.74
N GLU A 71 -12.59 3.86 -19.53
CA GLU A 71 -13.86 3.67 -20.28
C GLU A 71 -15.07 3.45 -19.36
N PHE A 72 -14.85 2.95 -18.14
CA PHE A 72 -15.89 2.63 -17.18
C PHE A 72 -15.93 3.59 -16.00
N ILE A 73 -15.10 4.65 -16.00
CA ILE A 73 -14.86 5.47 -14.79
C ILE A 73 -16.13 6.16 -14.29
N ASP A 74 -17.06 6.48 -15.16
CA ASP A 74 -18.34 7.12 -14.84
C ASP A 74 -19.50 6.10 -14.73
N THR A 75 -19.17 4.80 -14.65
CA THR A 75 -20.11 3.69 -14.39
C THR A 75 -20.06 3.29 -12.92
N PRO A 76 -21.20 2.97 -12.26
CA PRO A 76 -21.22 2.46 -10.89
C PRO A 76 -20.35 1.21 -10.70
N VAL A 77 -19.55 1.17 -9.62
CA VAL A 77 -18.55 0.10 -9.43
C VAL A 77 -19.18 -1.28 -9.18
N LYS A 78 -20.46 -1.37 -8.85
CA LYS A 78 -21.19 -2.65 -8.83
C LYS A 78 -21.17 -3.40 -10.17
N ARG A 79 -20.88 -2.72 -11.27
CA ARG A 79 -20.73 -3.30 -12.61
C ARG A 79 -19.28 -3.64 -12.96
N TYR A 80 -18.33 -3.34 -12.08
CA TYR A 80 -16.93 -3.65 -12.30
C TYR A 80 -16.66 -5.13 -12.05
N SER A 81 -15.70 -5.69 -12.77
CA SER A 81 -15.11 -6.97 -12.39
C SER A 81 -14.30 -6.82 -11.11
N SER A 82 -14.05 -7.93 -10.41
CA SER A 82 -13.17 -7.92 -9.23
C SER A 82 -11.78 -7.36 -9.55
N GLY A 83 -11.24 -7.69 -10.74
CA GLY A 83 -9.97 -7.15 -11.22
C GLY A 83 -9.99 -5.64 -11.41
N MET A 84 -11.05 -5.06 -11.98
CA MET A 84 -11.20 -3.60 -12.13
C MET A 84 -11.29 -2.91 -10.78
N MET A 85 -12.05 -3.47 -9.83
CA MET A 85 -12.15 -2.95 -8.47
C MET A 85 -10.78 -2.84 -7.80
N VAL A 86 -10.01 -3.92 -7.87
CA VAL A 86 -8.68 -3.99 -7.26
C VAL A 86 -7.70 -3.05 -7.96
N LYS A 87 -7.72 -2.97 -9.30
CA LYS A 87 -6.90 -2.02 -10.07
C LYS A 87 -7.18 -0.58 -9.67
N LEU A 88 -8.46 -0.20 -9.56
CA LEU A 88 -8.86 1.15 -9.19
C LEU A 88 -8.42 1.48 -7.75
N ALA A 89 -8.68 0.58 -6.81
CA ALA A 89 -8.31 0.74 -5.41
C ALA A 89 -6.80 0.88 -5.20
N PHE A 90 -6.01 0.01 -5.85
CA PHE A 90 -4.55 0.12 -5.83
C PHE A 90 -4.08 1.44 -6.42
N SER A 91 -4.70 1.90 -7.50
CA SER A 91 -4.33 3.16 -8.17
C SER A 91 -4.52 4.37 -7.27
N VAL A 92 -5.56 4.40 -6.44
CA VAL A 92 -5.75 5.44 -5.42
C VAL A 92 -4.63 5.36 -4.39
N ALA A 93 -4.41 4.17 -3.80
CA ALA A 93 -3.41 3.95 -2.76
C ALA A 93 -1.97 4.26 -3.21
N ALA A 94 -1.61 3.90 -4.44
CA ALA A 94 -0.29 4.15 -5.03
C ALA A 94 -0.02 5.64 -5.37
N ASN A 95 -1.00 6.52 -5.18
CA ASN A 95 -0.88 7.95 -5.37
C ASN A 95 -1.04 8.76 -4.07
N LEU A 96 -0.93 8.11 -2.90
CA LEU A 96 -0.92 8.78 -1.60
C LEU A 96 0.36 9.60 -1.41
N ASP A 97 0.20 10.81 -0.85
CA ASP A 97 1.30 11.68 -0.45
C ASP A 97 1.52 11.57 1.07
N GLY A 98 2.43 10.70 1.48
CA GLY A 98 2.82 10.59 2.87
C GLY A 98 4.33 10.41 2.97
N GLU A 99 4.95 11.06 3.94
CA GLU A 99 6.38 10.88 4.24
C GLU A 99 6.65 9.46 4.76
N ILE A 100 5.62 8.81 5.32
CA ILE A 100 5.68 7.44 5.82
C ILE A 100 4.60 6.63 5.12
N LEU A 101 4.98 5.63 4.35
CA LEU A 101 4.07 4.70 3.68
C LEU A 101 4.14 3.33 4.35
N VAL A 102 2.98 2.79 4.73
CA VAL A 102 2.84 1.46 5.31
C VAL A 102 2.17 0.54 4.30
N MET A 103 2.83 -0.56 3.96
CA MET A 103 2.36 -1.54 2.95
C MET A 103 2.34 -2.94 3.55
N ASP A 104 1.28 -3.69 3.23
CA ASP A 104 1.15 -5.10 3.58
C ASP A 104 0.78 -5.89 2.32
N GLU A 105 1.71 -6.66 1.81
CA GLU A 105 1.52 -7.65 0.73
C GLU A 105 0.69 -7.23 -0.51
N VAL A 106 0.56 -5.92 -0.74
CA VAL A 106 -0.39 -5.31 -1.71
C VAL A 106 -0.01 -5.53 -3.19
N LEU A 107 1.15 -6.15 -3.47
CA LEU A 107 1.72 -6.22 -4.83
C LEU A 107 1.18 -7.36 -5.70
N SER A 108 0.31 -8.21 -5.18
CA SER A 108 -0.24 -9.38 -5.90
C SER A 108 -1.59 -9.12 -6.57
N VAL A 109 -1.87 -7.88 -6.96
CA VAL A 109 -3.19 -7.44 -7.45
C VAL A 109 -3.27 -7.38 -8.98
N GLY A 110 -4.42 -7.77 -9.52
CA GLY A 110 -4.72 -7.69 -10.95
C GLY A 110 -4.08 -8.82 -11.79
N ASP A 111 -4.12 -8.64 -13.11
CA ASP A 111 -3.46 -9.52 -14.07
C ASP A 111 -1.94 -9.32 -14.10
N LYS A 112 -1.23 -10.13 -14.89
CA LYS A 112 0.24 -10.09 -14.96
C LYS A 112 0.75 -8.70 -15.35
N SER A 113 0.14 -8.08 -16.37
CA SER A 113 0.55 -6.75 -16.85
C SER A 113 0.41 -5.70 -15.77
N PHE A 114 -0.72 -5.69 -15.06
CA PHE A 114 -0.96 -4.75 -13.98
C PHE A 114 -0.05 -4.99 -12.76
N ARG A 115 0.26 -6.26 -12.45
CA ARG A 115 1.24 -6.58 -11.39
C ARG A 115 2.63 -6.03 -11.69
N ASP A 116 3.10 -6.19 -12.94
CA ASP A 116 4.40 -5.65 -13.35
C ASP A 116 4.42 -4.12 -13.26
N LYS A 117 3.37 -3.46 -13.76
CA LYS A 117 3.17 -2.01 -13.65
C LYS A 117 3.10 -1.52 -12.19
N SER A 118 2.42 -2.26 -11.34
CA SER A 118 2.31 -1.96 -9.90
C SER A 118 3.64 -2.09 -9.19
N ARG A 119 4.44 -3.13 -9.53
CA ARG A 119 5.79 -3.33 -8.99
C ARG A 119 6.71 -2.16 -9.35
N GLU A 120 6.73 -1.75 -10.62
CA GLU A 120 7.55 -0.61 -11.06
C GLU A 120 7.10 0.69 -10.37
N LYS A 121 5.80 0.89 -10.19
CA LYS A 121 5.27 2.03 -9.44
C LYS A 121 5.75 2.02 -7.99
N MET A 122 5.78 0.85 -7.33
CA MET A 122 6.25 0.73 -5.95
C MET A 122 7.75 0.96 -5.82
N LYS A 123 8.56 0.46 -6.77
CA LYS A 123 10.00 0.79 -6.84
C LYS A 123 10.23 2.29 -6.91
N ALA A 124 9.51 2.98 -7.79
CA ALA A 124 9.60 4.42 -7.92
C ALA A 124 9.23 5.16 -6.62
N ILE A 125 8.20 4.68 -5.90
CA ILE A 125 7.79 5.23 -4.60
C ILE A 125 8.87 5.00 -3.53
N VAL A 126 9.47 3.81 -3.49
CA VAL A 126 10.54 3.48 -2.52
C VAL A 126 11.81 4.28 -2.80
N ALA A 127 12.11 4.57 -4.07
CA ALA A 127 13.27 5.35 -4.48
C ALA A 127 13.09 6.88 -4.28
N GLU A 128 11.90 7.33 -3.90
CA GLU A 128 11.61 8.75 -3.68
C GLU A 128 12.33 9.25 -2.41
N GLU A 129 13.18 10.26 -2.57
CA GLU A 129 13.96 10.83 -1.46
C GLU A 129 13.03 11.42 -0.37
N GLY A 130 13.41 11.21 0.88
CA GLY A 130 12.68 11.72 2.04
C GLY A 130 11.46 10.90 2.43
N ARG A 131 11.15 9.80 1.73
CA ARG A 131 10.04 8.91 2.08
C ARG A 131 10.54 7.67 2.85
N THR A 132 9.87 7.37 3.95
CA THR A 132 10.07 6.13 4.70
C THR A 132 9.01 5.11 4.28
N VAL A 133 9.42 3.93 3.84
CA VAL A 133 8.50 2.85 3.46
C VAL A 133 8.63 1.69 4.43
N LEU A 134 7.53 1.31 5.06
CA LEU A 134 7.41 0.14 5.92
C LEU A 134 6.66 -0.94 5.14
N CYS A 135 7.36 -1.98 4.72
CA CYS A 135 6.82 -3.09 3.95
C CYS A 135 6.79 -4.36 4.78
N VAL A 136 5.65 -5.05 4.83
CA VAL A 136 5.54 -6.40 5.34
C VAL A 136 5.21 -7.33 4.19
N SER A 137 5.97 -8.40 4.06
CA SER A 137 5.73 -9.42 3.05
C SER A 137 6.35 -10.75 3.50
N HIS A 138 5.76 -11.84 3.06
CA HIS A 138 6.35 -13.18 3.16
C HIS A 138 7.09 -13.56 1.86
N ASN A 139 7.08 -12.71 0.84
CA ASN A 139 7.79 -12.93 -0.41
C ASN A 139 9.20 -12.34 -0.31
N MET A 140 10.20 -13.19 -0.14
CA MET A 140 11.60 -12.79 0.04
C MET A 140 12.17 -12.06 -1.18
N HIS A 141 11.65 -12.34 -2.39
CA HIS A 141 12.03 -11.60 -3.59
C HIS A 141 11.58 -10.13 -3.50
N THR A 142 10.34 -9.89 -3.10
CA THR A 142 9.81 -8.54 -2.90
C THR A 142 10.59 -7.79 -1.82
N ILE A 143 10.89 -8.45 -0.70
CA ILE A 143 11.70 -7.87 0.38
C ILE A 143 13.11 -7.50 -0.11
N ARG A 144 13.77 -8.39 -0.85
CA ARG A 144 15.11 -8.12 -1.40
C ARG A 144 15.13 -6.98 -2.40
N GLU A 145 14.03 -6.81 -3.15
CA GLU A 145 13.90 -5.79 -4.19
C GLU A 145 13.57 -4.39 -3.63
N LEU A 146 12.77 -4.32 -2.56
CA LEU A 146 12.22 -3.06 -2.05
C LEU A 146 12.86 -2.58 -0.74
N CYS A 147 13.48 -3.46 0.04
CA CYS A 147 13.94 -3.14 1.39
C CYS A 147 15.46 -3.12 1.49
N THR A 148 16.00 -2.10 2.16
CA THR A 148 17.44 -2.01 2.48
C THR A 148 17.75 -2.49 3.90
N ARG A 149 16.76 -2.44 4.79
CA ARG A 149 16.83 -2.89 6.18
C ARG A 149 15.59 -3.68 6.53
N CYS A 150 15.76 -4.77 7.26
CA CYS A 150 14.65 -5.62 7.67
C CYS A 150 14.70 -5.91 9.17
N ILE A 151 13.50 -6.09 9.72
CA ILE A 151 13.29 -6.54 11.09
C ILE A 151 12.54 -7.87 11.02
N VAL A 152 13.11 -8.92 11.62
CA VAL A 152 12.45 -10.23 11.74
C VAL A 152 11.80 -10.34 13.12
N LEU A 153 10.52 -10.71 13.11
CA LEU A 153 9.72 -10.91 14.31
C LEU A 153 9.33 -12.38 14.41
N GLU A 154 9.58 -12.99 15.57
CA GLU A 154 9.10 -14.33 15.91
C GLU A 154 8.30 -14.26 17.21
N LYS A 155 7.06 -14.76 17.19
CA LYS A 155 6.15 -14.76 18.35
C LYS A 155 6.09 -13.41 19.07
N GLY A 156 6.07 -12.32 18.27
CA GLY A 156 6.01 -10.94 18.77
C GLY A 156 7.34 -10.37 19.30
N LYS A 157 8.43 -11.11 19.26
CA LYS A 157 9.76 -10.65 19.68
C LYS A 157 10.63 -10.32 18.48
N LYS A 158 11.38 -9.23 18.57
CA LYS A 158 12.38 -8.86 17.54
C LYS A 158 13.61 -9.76 17.74
N ILE A 159 13.90 -10.58 16.72
CA ILE A 159 15.05 -11.51 16.74
C ILE A 159 16.17 -11.09 15.80
N TYR A 160 15.87 -10.25 14.81
CA TYR A 160 16.86 -9.67 13.92
C TYR A 160 16.49 -8.23 13.57
N ASP A 161 17.50 -7.40 13.34
CA ASP A 161 17.36 -6.02 12.86
C ASP A 161 18.64 -5.64 12.13
N GLY A 162 18.57 -5.50 10.81
CA GLY A 162 19.74 -5.21 10.00
C GLY A 162 19.51 -5.33 8.49
N GLN A 163 20.56 -5.62 7.76
CA GLN A 163 20.57 -5.74 6.31
C GLN A 163 19.64 -6.85 5.81
N THR A 164 19.07 -6.65 4.62
CA THR A 164 18.04 -7.52 4.03
C THR A 164 18.48 -8.97 3.90
N ASP A 165 19.69 -9.24 3.41
CA ASP A 165 20.15 -10.63 3.20
C ASP A 165 20.28 -11.40 4.52
N GLY A 166 20.83 -10.79 5.57
CA GLY A 166 20.90 -11.42 6.89
C GLY A 166 19.53 -11.65 7.54
N ALA A 167 18.55 -10.78 7.25
CA ALA A 167 17.19 -10.96 7.70
C ALA A 167 16.52 -12.15 7.01
N ILE A 168 16.73 -12.32 5.71
CA ILE A 168 16.20 -13.44 4.93
C ILE A 168 16.78 -14.76 5.43
N GLU A 169 18.10 -14.84 5.64
CA GLU A 169 18.73 -16.03 6.21
C GLU A 169 18.20 -16.37 7.61
N CYS A 170 17.98 -15.35 8.44
CA CYS A 170 17.39 -15.52 9.77
C CYS A 170 15.96 -16.06 9.67
N TYR A 171 15.14 -15.50 8.76
CA TYR A 171 13.75 -15.91 8.55
C TYR A 171 13.64 -17.35 8.03
N GLU A 172 14.45 -17.72 7.05
CA GLU A 172 14.49 -19.08 6.47
C GLU A 172 14.84 -20.14 7.51
N LYS A 173 15.78 -19.85 8.43
CA LYS A 173 16.16 -20.74 9.54
C LYS A 173 15.02 -20.98 10.54
N ILE A 174 14.09 -20.03 10.69
CA ILE A 174 12.95 -20.15 11.61
C ILE A 174 11.81 -20.93 10.95
N CYS A 175 11.67 -20.81 9.62
CA CYS A 175 10.61 -21.47 8.85
C CYS A 175 10.98 -22.92 8.43
N ALA A 176 12.23 -23.33 8.60
CA ALA A 176 12.72 -24.68 8.33
C ALA A 176 12.45 -25.63 9.49
#